data_704d0ee5b36735ceeaaded52ddc5a94b
#
_entry.id   704d0ee5b36735ceeaaded52ddc5a94b
#
_cell.length_a   1.000
_cell.length_b   1.000
_cell.length_c   1.000
_cell.angle_alpha   90.00
_cell.angle_beta   90.00
_cell.angle_gamma   90.00
#
_symmetry.space_group_name_H-M   'P 1'
#
loop_
_entity.id
_entity.type
_entity.pdbx_description
1 polymer ?
#
loop_
_entity_poly.entity_id
_entity_poly.type
_entity_poly.pdbx_seq_one_letter_code
_entity_poly.pdbx_strand_id
1 'polypeptide(L)'
;MCVVITSDLAELLPSWELHLRAERKSPQTVKTYGDGVRAYLGWCAESGHPAVLDRRQLREFVDALLTRGAKPATAVSRHLAVRRFSAWLLAEQEQDTDPLAGLRAPKLDKPVTQPLTDDDLRRLLRACKGTDLRDRRDDAILKLMFTSGARAGEVVAMGVSDLHLRENPPSVVIRRGKGGKGRVVPLAIEAAEAIDRYLRTRKSHRLAGTDALWLGDRGKAFSYDALHKSLKARADTAGIVGFHPHLLRHTAAHRWLAKGGSESGLMAVAGWTRPDMLIRYTRAQASQRAAEEAQRLNLGEL
;
A
#
# COMPACT_ATOMS: atom_id res chain seq x y z
N MET A 1 -28.48 -24.98 21.90
CA MET A 1 -27.59 -26.11 21.60
C MET A 1 -26.40 -25.55 20.90
N CYS A 2 -25.21 -25.54 21.51
CA CYS A 2 -23.97 -25.19 20.82
C CYS A 2 -23.60 -26.34 19.89
N VAL A 3 -23.55 -26.08 18.62
CA VAL A 3 -23.05 -27.04 17.65
C VAL A 3 -21.54 -27.14 17.87
N VAL A 4 -21.11 -28.32 18.27
CA VAL A 4 -19.71 -28.67 18.46
C VAL A 4 -19.10 -28.77 17.07
N ILE A 5 -18.22 -27.84 16.73
CA ILE A 5 -17.31 -28.01 15.58
C ILE A 5 -16.51 -29.28 15.87
N THR A 6 -16.70 -30.31 15.08
CA THR A 6 -16.03 -31.62 15.25
C THR A 6 -14.59 -31.60 14.74
N SER A 7 -14.21 -30.58 13.96
CA SER A 7 -12.86 -30.41 13.38
C SER A 7 -12.09 -29.35 14.17
N ASP A 8 -10.77 -29.58 14.40
CA ASP A 8 -9.90 -28.57 14.96
C ASP A 8 -9.78 -27.41 13.98
N LEU A 9 -10.09 -26.18 14.46
CA LEU A 9 -10.00 -24.96 13.65
C LEU A 9 -8.60 -24.76 13.03
N ALA A 10 -7.56 -25.24 13.70
CA ALA A 10 -6.19 -25.19 13.19
C ALA A 10 -5.98 -26.11 11.99
N GLU A 11 -6.62 -27.28 11.95
CA GLU A 11 -6.55 -28.22 10.83
C GLU A 11 -7.26 -27.70 9.59
N LEU A 12 -8.29 -26.87 9.74
CA LEU A 12 -9.06 -26.28 8.63
C LEU A 12 -8.35 -25.06 8.00
N LEU A 13 -7.37 -24.48 8.69
CA LEU A 13 -6.70 -23.26 8.22
C LEU A 13 -5.97 -23.43 6.87
N PRO A 14 -5.25 -24.53 6.57
CA PRO A 14 -4.64 -24.77 5.25
C PRO A 14 -5.67 -24.81 4.12
N SER A 15 -6.85 -25.39 4.35
CA SER A 15 -7.95 -25.47 3.40
C SER A 15 -8.51 -24.06 3.10
N TRP A 16 -8.68 -23.23 4.13
CA TRP A 16 -9.05 -21.83 3.94
C TRP A 16 -8.01 -21.03 3.17
N GLU A 17 -6.73 -21.23 3.45
CA GLU A 17 -5.66 -20.57 2.69
C GLU A 17 -5.67 -21.02 1.22
N LEU A 18 -6.00 -22.28 0.94
CA LEU A 18 -6.20 -22.78 -0.42
C LEU A 18 -7.38 -22.06 -1.10
N HIS A 19 -8.54 -21.98 -0.42
CA HIS A 19 -9.73 -21.26 -0.88
C HIS A 19 -9.39 -19.79 -1.22
N LEU A 20 -8.68 -19.08 -0.34
CA LEU A 20 -8.26 -17.70 -0.59
C LEU A 20 -7.36 -17.58 -1.83
N ARG A 21 -6.50 -18.57 -2.09
CA ARG A 21 -5.68 -18.60 -3.31
C ARG A 21 -6.54 -18.86 -4.56
N ALA A 22 -7.52 -19.77 -4.47
CA ALA A 22 -8.47 -20.03 -5.55
C ALA A 22 -9.31 -18.78 -5.89
N GLU A 23 -9.70 -17.99 -4.87
CA GLU A 23 -10.31 -16.66 -5.06
C GLU A 23 -9.35 -15.59 -5.62
N ARG A 24 -8.13 -15.96 -5.99
CA ARG A 24 -7.10 -15.05 -6.52
C ARG A 24 -6.73 -13.90 -5.55
N LYS A 25 -6.84 -14.14 -4.23
CA LYS A 25 -6.29 -13.20 -3.25
C LYS A 25 -4.77 -13.13 -3.38
N SER A 26 -4.21 -11.94 -3.13
CA SER A 26 -2.76 -11.78 -3.18
C SER A 26 -2.06 -12.66 -2.13
N PRO A 27 -0.82 -13.14 -2.37
CA PRO A 27 -0.06 -13.90 -1.37
C PRO A 27 0.04 -13.19 -0.02
N GLN A 28 0.19 -11.86 -0.04
CA GLN A 28 0.21 -11.05 1.18
C GLN A 28 -1.13 -11.05 1.92
N THR A 29 -2.26 -11.06 1.19
CA THR A 29 -3.60 -11.15 1.79
C THR A 29 -3.80 -12.52 2.46
N VAL A 30 -3.43 -13.60 1.77
CA VAL A 30 -3.51 -14.97 2.30
C VAL A 30 -2.68 -15.06 3.58
N LYS A 31 -1.42 -14.61 3.54
CA LYS A 31 -0.54 -14.57 4.71
C LYS A 31 -1.15 -13.75 5.86
N THR A 32 -1.61 -12.53 5.60
CA THR A 32 -2.15 -11.65 6.65
C THR A 32 -3.39 -12.25 7.32
N TYR A 33 -4.25 -12.90 6.54
CA TYR A 33 -5.44 -13.54 7.07
C TYR A 33 -5.09 -14.81 7.86
N GLY A 34 -4.23 -15.68 7.33
CA GLY A 34 -3.75 -16.86 8.03
C GLY A 34 -3.06 -16.49 9.36
N ASP A 35 -2.16 -15.50 9.34
CA ASP A 35 -1.50 -15.01 10.55
C ASP A 35 -2.49 -14.44 11.58
N GLY A 36 -3.60 -13.85 11.11
CA GLY A 36 -4.66 -13.35 11.98
C GLY A 36 -5.39 -14.45 12.74
N VAL A 37 -5.75 -15.55 12.05
CA VAL A 37 -6.40 -16.70 12.68
C VAL A 37 -5.43 -17.45 13.57
N ARG A 38 -4.18 -17.68 13.13
CA ARG A 38 -3.13 -18.30 13.98
C ARG A 38 -2.89 -17.51 15.27
N ALA A 39 -2.89 -16.18 15.19
CA ALA A 39 -2.74 -15.34 16.37
C ALA A 39 -3.92 -15.45 17.35
N TYR A 40 -5.15 -15.65 16.84
CA TYR A 40 -6.32 -15.89 17.66
C TYR A 40 -6.23 -17.25 18.37
N LEU A 41 -5.95 -18.32 17.63
CA LEU A 41 -5.80 -19.67 18.19
C LEU A 41 -4.65 -19.75 19.20
N GLY A 42 -3.52 -19.10 18.92
CA GLY A 42 -2.41 -18.99 19.86
C GLY A 42 -2.81 -18.27 21.16
N TRP A 43 -3.55 -17.17 21.04
CA TRP A 43 -4.07 -16.46 22.22
C TRP A 43 -5.06 -17.34 23.02
N CYS A 44 -5.92 -18.11 22.37
CA CYS A 44 -6.81 -19.05 23.06
C CYS A 44 -6.00 -20.04 23.90
N ALA A 45 -4.97 -20.65 23.31
CA ALA A 45 -4.11 -21.60 24.01
C ALA A 45 -3.35 -20.96 25.18
N GLU A 46 -2.77 -19.75 24.98
CA GLU A 46 -2.05 -19.01 26.02
C GLU A 46 -2.94 -18.59 27.21
N SER A 47 -4.21 -18.27 26.93
CA SER A 47 -5.15 -17.72 27.91
C SER A 47 -6.08 -18.78 28.52
N GLY A 48 -5.92 -20.08 28.15
CA GLY A 48 -6.76 -21.17 28.63
C GLY A 48 -8.20 -21.16 28.08
N HIS A 49 -8.42 -20.42 26.98
CA HIS A 49 -9.71 -20.39 26.30
C HIS A 49 -9.85 -21.56 25.32
N PRO A 50 -11.06 -22.13 25.16
CA PRO A 50 -11.28 -23.12 24.11
C PRO A 50 -11.07 -22.48 22.72
N ALA A 51 -10.55 -23.25 21.78
CA ALA A 51 -10.35 -22.83 20.39
C ALA A 51 -11.69 -22.84 19.62
N VAL A 52 -12.59 -21.92 19.98
CA VAL A 52 -13.93 -21.78 19.38
C VAL A 52 -14.13 -20.37 18.83
N LEU A 53 -15.06 -20.22 17.89
CA LEU A 53 -15.43 -18.91 17.36
C LEU A 53 -16.62 -18.38 18.15
N ASP A 54 -16.33 -17.44 19.04
CA ASP A 54 -17.32 -16.79 19.90
C ASP A 54 -17.16 -15.27 19.91
N ARG A 55 -18.27 -14.54 19.99
CA ARG A 55 -18.28 -13.06 19.95
C ARG A 55 -17.56 -12.42 21.13
N ARG A 56 -17.76 -12.98 22.32
CA ARG A 56 -17.15 -12.45 23.55
C ARG A 56 -15.66 -12.72 23.49
N GLN A 57 -15.27 -13.94 23.16
CA GLN A 57 -13.88 -14.37 23.08
C GLN A 57 -13.09 -13.57 22.02
N LEU A 58 -13.70 -13.29 20.85
CA LEU A 58 -13.05 -12.43 19.85
C LEU A 58 -12.87 -10.98 20.33
N ARG A 59 -13.79 -10.45 21.15
CA ARG A 59 -13.62 -9.12 21.79
C ARG A 59 -12.49 -9.13 22.82
N GLU A 60 -12.43 -10.15 23.66
CA GLU A 60 -11.36 -10.35 24.65
C GLU A 60 -9.99 -10.47 23.96
N PHE A 61 -9.89 -11.20 22.86
CA PHE A 61 -8.69 -11.27 22.05
C PHE A 61 -8.26 -9.90 21.52
N VAL A 62 -9.20 -9.11 20.98
CA VAL A 62 -8.92 -7.76 20.47
C VAL A 62 -8.45 -6.84 21.60
N ASP A 63 -9.08 -6.90 22.77
CA ASP A 63 -8.70 -6.14 23.95
C ASP A 63 -7.30 -6.52 24.43
N ALA A 64 -7.01 -7.82 24.51
CA ALA A 64 -5.68 -8.34 24.87
C ALA A 64 -4.58 -7.86 23.89
N LEU A 65 -4.89 -7.79 22.58
CA LEU A 65 -3.95 -7.24 21.60
C LEU A 65 -3.64 -5.77 21.86
N LEU A 66 -4.66 -4.96 22.13
CA LEU A 66 -4.51 -3.53 22.37
C LEU A 66 -3.78 -3.27 23.68
N THR A 67 -4.11 -4.00 24.74
CA THR A 67 -3.45 -3.93 26.06
C THR A 67 -1.96 -4.33 25.97
N ARG A 68 -1.62 -5.30 25.12
CA ARG A 68 -0.21 -5.68 24.84
C ARG A 68 0.50 -4.69 23.89
N GLY A 69 -0.10 -3.55 23.55
CA GLY A 69 0.49 -2.47 22.76
C GLY A 69 0.43 -2.70 21.23
N ALA A 70 -0.39 -3.63 20.74
CA ALA A 70 -0.57 -3.77 19.29
C ALA A 70 -1.25 -2.51 18.71
N LYS A 71 -0.80 -2.11 17.51
CA LYS A 71 -1.43 -0.99 16.80
C LYS A 71 -2.91 -1.30 16.52
N PRO A 72 -3.83 -0.33 16.66
CA PRO A 72 -5.26 -0.53 16.39
C PRO A 72 -5.54 -1.14 15.01
N ALA A 73 -4.79 -0.75 13.98
CA ALA A 73 -4.90 -1.33 12.64
C ALA A 73 -4.56 -2.83 12.60
N THR A 74 -3.63 -3.29 13.43
CA THR A 74 -3.28 -4.71 13.56
C THR A 74 -4.43 -5.48 14.22
N ALA A 75 -5.01 -4.95 15.29
CA ALA A 75 -6.14 -5.55 15.98
C ALA A 75 -7.36 -5.68 15.04
N VAL A 76 -7.67 -4.61 14.28
CA VAL A 76 -8.75 -4.64 13.26
C VAL A 76 -8.47 -5.66 12.15
N SER A 77 -7.23 -5.75 11.67
CA SER A 77 -6.86 -6.73 10.64
C SER A 77 -7.02 -8.17 11.13
N ARG A 78 -6.60 -8.47 12.36
CA ARG A 78 -6.76 -9.79 12.97
C ARG A 78 -8.24 -10.13 13.25
N HIS A 79 -8.99 -9.18 13.79
CA HIS A 79 -10.44 -9.32 13.96
C HIS A 79 -11.14 -9.64 12.62
N LEU A 80 -10.79 -8.94 11.53
CA LEU A 80 -11.33 -9.19 10.21
C LEU A 80 -10.97 -10.59 9.71
N ALA A 81 -9.74 -11.04 9.92
CA ALA A 81 -9.29 -12.38 9.52
C ALA A 81 -10.13 -13.48 10.17
N VAL A 82 -10.32 -13.42 11.50
CA VAL A 82 -11.13 -14.41 12.25
C VAL A 82 -12.59 -14.41 11.78
N ARG A 83 -13.18 -13.23 11.54
CA ARG A 83 -14.55 -13.15 10.99
C ARG A 83 -14.66 -13.72 9.58
N ARG A 84 -13.67 -13.51 8.73
CA ARG A 84 -13.65 -14.08 7.38
C ARG A 84 -13.50 -15.58 7.39
N PHE A 85 -12.72 -16.11 8.33
CA PHE A 85 -12.59 -17.54 8.55
C PHE A 85 -13.91 -18.14 9.02
N SER A 86 -14.60 -17.52 10.00
CA SER A 86 -15.92 -17.94 10.47
C SER A 86 -16.96 -18.00 9.35
N ALA A 87 -17.03 -16.96 8.53
CA ALA A 87 -17.94 -16.95 7.38
C ALA A 87 -17.61 -18.02 6.33
N TRP A 88 -16.34 -18.36 6.16
CA TRP A 88 -15.92 -19.45 5.26
C TRP A 88 -16.32 -20.82 5.83
N LEU A 89 -16.16 -21.05 7.12
CA LEU A 89 -16.59 -22.31 7.76
C LEU A 89 -18.10 -22.56 7.58
N LEU A 90 -18.93 -21.51 7.66
CA LEU A 90 -20.34 -21.62 7.33
C LEU A 90 -20.57 -22.00 5.86
N ALA A 91 -19.83 -21.37 4.93
CA ALA A 91 -19.97 -21.63 3.49
C ALA A 91 -19.55 -23.06 3.11
N GLU A 92 -18.56 -23.63 3.80
CA GLU A 92 -18.09 -25.01 3.61
C GLU A 92 -18.91 -26.04 4.44
N GLN A 93 -19.95 -25.61 5.17
CA GLN A 93 -20.81 -26.46 6.02
C GLN A 93 -20.05 -27.11 7.20
N GLU A 94 -18.92 -26.55 7.60
CA GLU A 94 -18.15 -26.96 8.79
C GLU A 94 -18.82 -26.46 10.09
N GLN A 95 -19.78 -25.56 9.98
CA GLN A 95 -20.63 -25.06 11.06
C GLN A 95 -22.02 -24.66 10.52
N ASP A 96 -23.07 -24.80 11.34
CA ASP A 96 -24.46 -24.51 10.92
C ASP A 96 -24.77 -22.99 10.90
N THR A 97 -24.03 -22.21 11.65
CA THR A 97 -24.25 -20.74 11.77
C THR A 97 -22.91 -20.01 11.88
N ASP A 98 -22.83 -18.78 11.39
CA ASP A 98 -21.67 -17.89 11.64
C ASP A 98 -21.88 -17.13 12.96
N PRO A 99 -21.24 -17.54 14.07
CA PRO A 99 -21.40 -16.89 15.37
C PRO A 99 -20.86 -15.45 15.37
N LEU A 100 -20.00 -15.09 14.42
CA LEU A 100 -19.38 -13.78 14.29
C LEU A 100 -20.09 -12.87 13.27
N ALA A 101 -21.19 -13.34 12.66
CA ALA A 101 -21.96 -12.53 11.71
C ALA A 101 -22.41 -11.20 12.32
N GLY A 102 -22.22 -10.09 11.58
CA GLY A 102 -22.61 -8.76 12.03
C GLY A 102 -21.75 -8.15 13.14
N LEU A 103 -20.73 -8.86 13.66
CA LEU A 103 -19.83 -8.29 14.66
C LEU A 103 -19.00 -7.15 14.03
N ARG A 104 -19.09 -5.95 14.61
CA ARG A 104 -18.37 -4.77 14.11
C ARG A 104 -16.91 -4.77 14.58
N ALA A 105 -16.03 -4.40 13.68
CA ALA A 105 -14.63 -4.18 14.04
C ALA A 105 -14.49 -2.94 14.95
N PRO A 106 -13.43 -2.86 15.79
CA PRO A 106 -13.10 -1.65 16.53
C PRO A 106 -12.98 -0.44 15.59
N LYS A 107 -13.37 0.72 16.09
CA LYS A 107 -13.14 1.97 15.36
C LYS A 107 -11.64 2.25 15.27
N LEU A 108 -11.20 2.66 14.08
CA LEU A 108 -9.84 3.14 13.89
C LEU A 108 -9.84 4.66 13.91
N ASP A 109 -9.05 5.23 14.79
CA ASP A 109 -8.60 6.60 14.60
C ASP A 109 -7.71 6.63 13.37
N LYS A 110 -8.09 7.45 12.41
CA LYS A 110 -7.33 7.65 11.17
C LYS A 110 -6.56 8.97 11.30
N PRO A 111 -5.35 8.97 11.85
CA PRO A 111 -4.56 10.18 11.92
C PRO A 111 -4.37 10.72 10.50
N VAL A 112 -4.48 12.03 10.36
CA VAL A 112 -4.20 12.71 9.10
C VAL A 112 -2.70 12.56 8.83
N THR A 113 -2.36 11.79 7.81
CA THR A 113 -0.97 11.67 7.38
C THR A 113 -0.55 12.97 6.70
N GLN A 114 0.40 13.68 7.28
CA GLN A 114 0.97 14.89 6.67
C GLN A 114 1.82 14.50 5.45
N PRO A 115 1.64 15.17 4.31
CA PRO A 115 2.51 14.97 3.14
C PRO A 115 3.90 15.53 3.42
N LEU A 116 4.89 15.10 2.64
CA LEU A 116 6.22 15.73 2.64
C LEU A 116 6.12 17.13 2.06
N THR A 117 6.80 18.07 2.70
CA THR A 117 6.95 19.44 2.18
C THR A 117 7.89 19.45 0.97
N ASP A 118 7.90 20.57 0.22
CA ASP A 118 8.85 20.74 -0.88
C ASP A 118 10.30 20.75 -0.37
N ASP A 119 10.54 21.23 0.85
CA ASP A 119 11.86 21.16 1.47
C ASP A 119 12.26 19.73 1.85
N ASP A 120 11.35 18.96 2.41
CA ASP A 120 11.59 17.53 2.66
C ASP A 120 11.96 16.79 1.37
N LEU A 121 11.24 17.04 0.28
CA LEU A 121 11.54 16.44 -1.02
C LEU A 121 12.92 16.86 -1.54
N ARG A 122 13.29 18.15 -1.39
CA ARG A 122 14.62 18.64 -1.77
C ARG A 122 15.73 17.99 -0.94
N ARG A 123 15.53 17.84 0.39
CA ARG A 123 16.47 17.14 1.28
C ARG A 123 16.62 15.68 0.91
N LEU A 124 15.49 15.00 0.62
CA LEU A 124 15.46 13.60 0.23
C LEU A 124 16.21 13.37 -1.09
N LEU A 125 15.99 14.22 -2.10
CA LEU A 125 16.72 14.17 -3.38
C LEU A 125 18.20 14.50 -3.21
N ARG A 126 18.56 15.44 -2.31
CA ARG A 126 19.98 15.73 -1.98
C ARG A 126 20.67 14.50 -1.39
N ALA A 127 19.98 13.69 -0.57
CA ALA A 127 20.52 12.45 -0.03
C ALA A 127 20.77 11.36 -1.09
N CYS A 128 20.25 11.56 -2.32
CA CYS A 128 20.52 10.69 -3.47
C CYS A 128 21.60 11.24 -4.43
N LYS A 129 22.29 12.35 -4.06
CA LYS A 129 23.35 12.90 -4.91
C LYS A 129 24.53 11.93 -5.00
N GLY A 130 24.84 11.53 -6.22
CA GLY A 130 25.97 10.66 -6.54
C GLY A 130 25.86 10.11 -7.95
N THR A 131 26.85 9.32 -8.35
CA THR A 131 26.95 8.74 -9.69
C THR A 131 26.77 7.25 -9.71
N ASP A 132 26.72 6.61 -8.53
CA ASP A 132 26.59 5.18 -8.38
C ASP A 132 25.21 4.68 -8.78
N LEU A 133 25.11 3.40 -9.11
CA LEU A 133 23.87 2.73 -9.45
C LEU A 133 22.77 3.00 -8.43
N ARG A 134 23.12 2.91 -7.13
CA ARG A 134 22.19 3.11 -6.01
C ARG A 134 21.65 4.54 -5.97
N ASP A 135 22.53 5.53 -6.10
CA ASP A 135 22.15 6.94 -6.03
C ASP A 135 21.20 7.30 -7.18
N ARG A 136 21.56 6.93 -8.41
CA ARG A 136 20.75 7.18 -9.60
C ARG A 136 19.43 6.43 -9.58
N ARG A 137 19.43 5.18 -9.09
CA ARG A 137 18.22 4.38 -8.92
C ARG A 137 17.26 5.05 -7.92
N ASP A 138 17.77 5.41 -6.74
CA ASP A 138 16.96 5.95 -5.66
C ASP A 138 16.42 7.34 -6.04
N ASP A 139 17.20 8.20 -6.71
CA ASP A 139 16.74 9.48 -7.27
C ASP A 139 15.61 9.30 -8.28
N ALA A 140 15.77 8.35 -9.21
CA ALA A 140 14.75 8.03 -10.20
C ALA A 140 13.46 7.49 -9.58
N ILE A 141 13.57 6.57 -8.63
CA ILE A 141 12.42 6.01 -7.90
C ILE A 141 11.67 7.09 -7.12
N LEU A 142 12.39 7.96 -6.40
CA LEU A 142 11.77 9.05 -5.65
C LEU A 142 10.99 9.98 -6.57
N LYS A 143 11.61 10.47 -7.66
CA LYS A 143 10.96 11.35 -8.63
C LYS A 143 9.75 10.70 -9.28
N LEU A 144 9.87 9.44 -9.69
CA LEU A 144 8.74 8.68 -10.20
C LEU A 144 7.60 8.62 -9.18
N MET A 145 7.88 8.26 -7.93
CA MET A 145 6.83 8.04 -6.92
C MET A 145 6.13 9.32 -6.49
N PHE A 146 6.85 10.41 -6.24
CA PHE A 146 6.18 11.64 -5.77
C PHE A 146 5.54 12.47 -6.89
N THR A 147 5.82 12.18 -8.16
CA THR A 147 5.14 12.82 -9.30
C THR A 147 3.96 12.02 -9.82
N SER A 148 4.07 10.68 -9.84
CA SER A 148 3.03 9.79 -10.38
C SER A 148 2.09 9.20 -9.33
N GLY A 149 2.49 9.19 -8.06
CA GLY A 149 1.77 8.50 -7.01
C GLY A 149 1.72 6.98 -7.15
N ALA A 150 2.60 6.37 -7.95
CA ALA A 150 2.69 4.92 -8.11
C ALA A 150 2.93 4.21 -6.76
N ARG A 151 2.34 3.01 -6.59
CA ARG A 151 2.56 2.21 -5.38
C ARG A 151 3.96 1.59 -5.41
N ALA A 152 4.59 1.44 -4.25
CA ALA A 152 5.91 0.83 -4.16
C ALA A 152 5.98 -0.57 -4.80
N GLY A 153 4.93 -1.39 -4.64
CA GLY A 153 4.85 -2.70 -5.31
C GLY A 153 4.72 -2.59 -6.84
N GLU A 154 4.01 -1.58 -7.35
CA GLU A 154 3.93 -1.30 -8.78
C GLU A 154 5.30 -0.87 -9.32
N VAL A 155 5.99 0.02 -8.60
CA VAL A 155 7.34 0.49 -8.96
C VAL A 155 8.32 -0.68 -9.06
N VAL A 156 8.37 -1.55 -8.04
CA VAL A 156 9.29 -2.70 -8.03
C VAL A 156 9.02 -3.67 -9.19
N ALA A 157 7.77 -3.81 -9.59
CA ALA A 157 7.35 -4.73 -10.66
C ALA A 157 7.55 -4.18 -12.08
N MET A 158 8.00 -2.94 -12.25
CA MET A 158 8.22 -2.32 -13.57
C MET A 158 9.34 -3.02 -14.34
N GLY A 159 9.11 -3.20 -15.65
CA GLY A 159 10.11 -3.61 -16.62
C GLY A 159 10.70 -2.43 -17.38
N VAL A 160 11.86 -2.65 -18.01
CA VAL A 160 12.43 -1.68 -18.96
C VAL A 160 11.48 -1.49 -20.14
N SER A 161 10.84 -2.59 -20.57
CA SER A 161 9.86 -2.60 -21.66
C SER A 161 8.55 -1.84 -21.35
N ASP A 162 8.33 -1.43 -20.10
CA ASP A 162 7.19 -0.58 -19.70
C ASP A 162 7.43 0.92 -19.91
N LEU A 163 8.67 1.32 -20.24
CA LEU A 163 9.06 2.72 -20.32
C LEU A 163 8.90 3.28 -21.73
N HIS A 164 8.25 4.42 -21.84
CA HIS A 164 8.05 5.20 -23.06
C HIS A 164 8.67 6.60 -22.91
N LEU A 165 9.98 6.65 -22.64
CA LEU A 165 10.68 7.92 -22.30
C LEU A 165 10.84 8.88 -23.48
N ARG A 166 10.73 8.39 -24.74
CA ARG A 166 10.89 9.19 -25.96
C ARG A 166 9.58 9.73 -26.51
N GLU A 167 8.46 9.32 -25.93
CA GLU A 167 7.13 9.82 -26.30
C GLU A 167 6.90 11.21 -25.70
N ASN A 168 5.95 11.95 -26.25
CA ASN A 168 5.55 13.26 -25.73
C ASN A 168 4.04 13.26 -25.41
N PRO A 169 3.65 13.27 -24.14
CA PRO A 169 4.51 13.26 -22.94
C PRO A 169 5.15 11.88 -22.68
N PRO A 170 6.33 11.84 -21.99
CA PRO A 170 6.91 10.58 -21.60
C PRO A 170 5.99 9.85 -20.62
N SER A 171 5.98 8.51 -20.67
CA SER A 171 5.05 7.71 -19.90
C SER A 171 5.63 6.38 -19.43
N VAL A 172 4.94 5.73 -18.49
CA VAL A 172 5.23 4.36 -18.06
C VAL A 172 3.94 3.54 -17.98
N VAL A 173 4.00 2.30 -18.42
CA VAL A 173 2.89 1.35 -18.29
C VAL A 173 2.98 0.61 -16.97
N ILE A 174 1.96 0.72 -16.13
CA ILE A 174 1.79 -0.11 -14.95
C ILE A 174 0.89 -1.28 -15.31
N ARG A 175 1.48 -2.47 -15.57
CA ARG A 175 0.78 -3.64 -16.12
C ARG A 175 -0.21 -4.28 -15.16
N ARG A 176 0.04 -4.24 -13.85
CA ARG A 176 -0.79 -4.88 -12.83
C ARG A 176 -0.95 -3.96 -11.62
N GLY A 177 -2.02 -3.18 -11.63
CA GLY A 177 -2.47 -2.48 -10.44
C GLY A 177 -3.34 -3.37 -9.54
N LYS A 178 -3.72 -2.87 -8.37
CA LYS A 178 -4.72 -3.52 -7.50
C LYS A 178 -6.01 -3.74 -8.30
N GLY A 179 -6.43 -5.01 -8.45
CA GLY A 179 -7.59 -5.38 -9.27
C GLY A 179 -7.27 -5.81 -10.71
N GLY A 180 -5.99 -6.01 -11.06
CA GLY A 180 -5.56 -6.60 -12.34
C GLY A 180 -5.63 -5.67 -13.56
N LYS A 181 -6.06 -4.42 -13.41
CA LYS A 181 -6.15 -3.43 -14.49
C LYS A 181 -4.82 -2.69 -14.64
N GLY A 182 -4.25 -2.72 -15.85
CA GLY A 182 -3.12 -1.89 -16.23
C GLY A 182 -3.54 -0.43 -16.45
N ARG A 183 -2.56 0.48 -16.41
CA ARG A 183 -2.75 1.89 -16.78
C ARG A 183 -1.47 2.50 -17.30
N VAL A 184 -1.61 3.48 -18.18
CA VAL A 184 -0.51 4.36 -18.59
C VAL A 184 -0.44 5.54 -17.62
N VAL A 185 0.75 5.84 -17.13
CA VAL A 185 1.00 6.95 -16.21
C VAL A 185 1.97 7.92 -16.87
N PRO A 186 1.58 9.18 -17.09
CA PRO A 186 2.48 10.18 -17.61
C PRO A 186 3.60 10.46 -16.61
N LEU A 187 4.80 10.66 -17.10
CA LEU A 187 5.98 11.00 -16.30
C LEU A 187 6.23 12.49 -16.36
N ALA A 188 6.58 13.08 -15.22
CA ALA A 188 7.23 14.39 -15.22
C ALA A 188 8.59 14.31 -15.93
N ILE A 189 8.98 15.36 -16.62
CA ILE A 189 10.24 15.40 -17.39
C ILE A 189 11.44 15.06 -16.51
N GLU A 190 11.49 15.61 -15.30
CA GLU A 190 12.56 15.37 -14.34
C GLU A 190 12.64 13.91 -13.87
N ALA A 191 11.49 13.20 -13.85
CA ALA A 191 11.44 11.77 -13.54
C ALA A 191 11.94 10.95 -14.72
N ALA A 192 11.53 11.28 -15.95
CA ALA A 192 11.99 10.63 -17.16
C ALA A 192 13.50 10.78 -17.35
N GLU A 193 14.05 11.98 -17.15
CA GLU A 193 15.50 12.23 -17.19
C GLU A 193 16.26 11.45 -16.11
N ALA A 194 15.73 11.38 -14.90
CA ALA A 194 16.36 10.61 -13.82
C ALA A 194 16.39 9.11 -14.14
N ILE A 195 15.30 8.58 -14.70
CA ILE A 195 15.21 7.19 -15.17
C ILE A 195 16.24 6.97 -16.29
N ASP A 196 16.34 7.86 -17.26
CA ASP A 196 17.32 7.76 -18.34
C ASP A 196 18.77 7.74 -17.83
N ARG A 197 19.11 8.65 -16.87
CA ARG A 197 20.41 8.63 -16.19
C ARG A 197 20.68 7.32 -15.46
N TYR A 198 19.68 6.76 -14.78
CA TYR A 198 19.79 5.47 -14.14
C TYR A 198 20.01 4.35 -15.15
N LEU A 199 19.25 4.31 -16.27
CA LEU A 199 19.38 3.30 -17.31
C LEU A 199 20.80 3.25 -17.91
N ARG A 200 21.46 4.39 -18.08
CA ARG A 200 22.86 4.43 -18.52
C ARG A 200 23.81 3.72 -17.55
N THR A 201 23.63 3.94 -16.24
CA THR A 201 24.43 3.25 -15.21
C THR A 201 24.07 1.79 -15.07
N ARG A 202 22.79 1.44 -15.27
CA ARG A 202 22.26 0.08 -15.22
C ARG A 202 22.92 -0.86 -16.23
N LYS A 203 23.40 -0.35 -17.36
CA LYS A 203 24.03 -1.15 -18.44
C LYS A 203 25.25 -1.97 -17.97
N SER A 204 25.97 -1.50 -16.97
CA SER A 204 27.14 -2.18 -16.39
C SER A 204 26.77 -3.22 -15.31
N HIS A 205 25.51 -3.36 -14.97
CA HIS A 205 25.08 -4.30 -13.92
C HIS A 205 24.97 -5.73 -14.45
N ARG A 206 25.31 -6.74 -13.62
CA ARG A 206 25.25 -8.16 -14.01
C ARG A 206 23.88 -8.62 -14.56
N LEU A 207 22.80 -8.02 -14.05
CA LEU A 207 21.42 -8.32 -14.47
C LEU A 207 20.90 -7.34 -15.54
N ALA A 208 21.78 -6.59 -16.22
CA ALA A 208 21.38 -5.62 -17.24
C ALA A 208 20.57 -6.23 -18.39
N GLY A 209 20.80 -7.51 -18.72
CA GLY A 209 20.05 -8.23 -19.76
C GLY A 209 18.62 -8.62 -19.37
N THR A 210 18.19 -8.44 -18.13
CA THR A 210 16.83 -8.74 -17.69
C THR A 210 15.90 -7.57 -17.97
N ASP A 211 14.58 -7.82 -18.09
CA ASP A 211 13.58 -6.75 -18.23
C ASP A 211 13.31 -6.00 -16.89
N ALA A 212 13.72 -6.54 -15.74
CA ALA A 212 13.52 -5.86 -14.46
C ALA A 212 14.11 -4.44 -14.49
N LEU A 213 13.30 -3.40 -14.35
CA LEU A 213 13.75 -2.02 -14.42
C LEU A 213 14.77 -1.72 -13.31
N TRP A 214 14.40 -2.01 -12.08
CA TRP A 214 15.21 -1.66 -10.90
C TRP A 214 16.10 -2.83 -10.49
N LEU A 215 17.37 -2.55 -10.36
CA LEU A 215 18.38 -3.55 -9.99
C LEU A 215 18.94 -3.25 -8.59
N GLY A 216 19.20 -4.30 -7.85
CA GLY A 216 19.75 -4.23 -6.51
C GLY A 216 21.27 -4.07 -6.51
N ASP A 217 21.84 -3.85 -5.35
CA ASP A 217 23.27 -3.75 -5.18
C ASP A 217 23.94 -5.11 -5.34
N ARG A 218 25.23 -5.12 -5.68
CA ARG A 218 26.07 -6.34 -5.77
C ARG A 218 25.48 -7.42 -6.69
N GLY A 219 24.88 -7.02 -7.79
CA GLY A 219 24.38 -7.96 -8.78
C GLY A 219 23.10 -8.71 -8.37
N LYS A 220 22.33 -8.21 -7.41
CA LYS A 220 21.06 -8.82 -6.95
C LYS A 220 19.85 -8.18 -7.63
N ALA A 221 18.71 -8.88 -7.59
CA ALA A 221 17.41 -8.32 -7.92
C ALA A 221 16.98 -7.28 -6.87
N PHE A 222 16.12 -6.35 -7.26
CA PHE A 222 15.60 -5.31 -6.38
C PHE A 222 14.19 -5.67 -5.93
N SER A 223 14.05 -6.00 -4.65
CA SER A 223 12.78 -6.42 -4.06
C SER A 223 12.02 -5.25 -3.42
N TYR A 224 10.76 -5.49 -3.02
CA TYR A 224 9.97 -4.53 -2.24
C TYR A 224 10.67 -4.12 -0.93
N ASP A 225 11.26 -5.09 -0.22
CA ASP A 225 11.99 -4.81 1.02
C ASP A 225 13.28 -4.01 0.76
N ALA A 226 13.95 -4.27 -0.38
CA ALA A 226 15.11 -3.50 -0.81
C ALA A 226 14.73 -2.04 -1.11
N LEU A 227 13.62 -1.81 -1.81
CA LEU A 227 13.08 -0.46 -2.04
C LEU A 227 12.79 0.24 -0.72
N HIS A 228 12.06 -0.41 0.17
CA HIS A 228 11.69 0.17 1.46
C HIS A 228 12.93 0.55 2.29
N LYS A 229 13.90 -0.36 2.40
CA LYS A 229 15.16 -0.13 3.15
C LYS A 229 16.00 0.98 2.51
N SER A 230 16.11 1.00 1.17
CA SER A 230 16.89 2.00 0.46
C SER A 230 16.32 3.40 0.65
N LEU A 231 15.01 3.58 0.41
CA LEU A 231 14.37 4.88 0.55
C LEU A 231 14.30 5.34 2.02
N LYS A 232 14.12 4.41 2.97
CA LYS A 232 14.19 4.74 4.39
C LYS A 232 15.58 5.25 4.78
N ALA A 233 16.65 4.62 4.33
CA ALA A 233 18.02 5.09 4.60
C ALA A 233 18.27 6.50 4.03
N ARG A 234 17.72 6.83 2.83
CA ARG A 234 17.77 8.18 2.27
C ARG A 234 17.02 9.20 3.12
N ALA A 235 15.85 8.79 3.63
CA ALA A 235 15.05 9.64 4.51
C ALA A 235 15.73 9.89 5.86
N ASP A 236 16.35 8.86 6.44
CA ASP A 236 17.12 8.96 7.68
C ASP A 236 18.32 9.94 7.48
N THR A 237 19.04 9.83 6.36
CA THR A 237 20.11 10.79 5.97
C THR A 237 19.57 12.21 5.78
N ALA A 238 18.35 12.36 5.26
CA ALA A 238 17.69 13.66 5.09
C ALA A 238 17.06 14.22 6.38
N GLY A 239 17.10 13.50 7.51
CA GLY A 239 16.49 13.89 8.77
C GLY A 239 14.96 13.87 8.74
N ILE A 240 14.34 12.97 7.94
CA ILE A 240 12.89 12.86 7.81
C ILE A 240 12.38 11.72 8.69
N VAL A 241 11.72 12.07 9.78
CA VAL A 241 11.18 11.11 10.74
C VAL A 241 9.88 10.49 10.23
N GLY A 242 9.66 9.21 10.52
CA GLY A 242 8.41 8.52 10.18
C GLY A 242 8.22 8.22 8.69
N PHE A 243 9.27 8.36 7.87
CA PHE A 243 9.20 8.10 6.44
C PHE A 243 8.85 6.63 6.14
N HIS A 244 7.99 6.47 5.16
CA HIS A 244 7.70 5.20 4.49
C HIS A 244 7.32 5.47 3.02
N PRO A 245 7.54 4.54 2.07
CA PRO A 245 7.32 4.80 0.64
C PRO A 245 5.89 5.25 0.29
N HIS A 246 4.89 4.82 1.05
CA HIS A 246 3.50 5.23 0.82
C HIS A 246 3.27 6.74 1.07
N LEU A 247 4.14 7.38 1.87
CA LEU A 247 4.11 8.83 2.10
C LEU A 247 4.38 9.60 0.81
N LEU A 248 5.24 9.10 -0.09
CA LEU A 248 5.47 9.70 -1.40
C LEU A 248 4.19 9.75 -2.25
N ARG A 249 3.38 8.69 -2.18
CA ARG A 249 2.08 8.66 -2.87
C ARG A 249 1.07 9.63 -2.24
N HIS A 250 1.09 9.78 -0.91
CA HIS A 250 0.31 10.83 -0.23
C HIS A 250 0.73 12.21 -0.71
N THR A 251 2.02 12.45 -0.78
CA THR A 251 2.61 13.70 -1.26
C THR A 251 2.24 13.98 -2.72
N ALA A 252 2.31 12.98 -3.59
CA ALA A 252 1.88 13.11 -4.99
C ALA A 252 0.43 13.57 -5.11
N ALA A 253 -0.48 12.93 -4.38
CA ALA A 253 -1.90 13.27 -4.39
C ALA A 253 -2.16 14.71 -3.88
N HIS A 254 -1.50 15.09 -2.79
CA HIS A 254 -1.58 16.43 -2.24
C HIS A 254 -1.07 17.49 -3.23
N ARG A 255 0.10 17.26 -3.82
CA ARG A 255 0.70 18.17 -4.81
C ARG A 255 -0.15 18.31 -6.08
N TRP A 256 -0.74 17.20 -6.55
CA TRP A 256 -1.66 17.21 -7.69
C TRP A 256 -2.84 18.13 -7.43
N LEU A 257 -3.51 17.94 -6.31
CA LEU A 257 -4.69 18.74 -5.93
C LEU A 257 -4.32 20.19 -5.63
N ALA A 258 -3.20 20.45 -4.95
CA ALA A 258 -2.72 21.80 -4.65
C ALA A 258 -2.35 22.61 -5.91
N LYS A 259 -1.99 21.93 -7.01
CA LYS A 259 -1.74 22.54 -8.31
C LYS A 259 -2.99 22.64 -9.20
N GLY A 260 -4.19 22.43 -8.65
CA GLY A 260 -5.45 22.53 -9.39
C GLY A 260 -5.74 21.33 -10.30
N GLY A 261 -5.03 20.22 -10.15
CA GLY A 261 -5.32 19.00 -10.90
C GLY A 261 -6.68 18.42 -10.55
N SER A 262 -7.41 17.90 -11.55
CA SER A 262 -8.75 17.34 -11.36
C SER A 262 -8.70 16.05 -10.51
N GLU A 263 -9.79 15.82 -9.77
CA GLU A 263 -9.96 14.61 -8.95
C GLU A 263 -10.02 13.35 -9.80
N SER A 264 -10.74 13.41 -10.94
CA SER A 264 -10.81 12.30 -11.89
C SER A 264 -9.44 11.95 -12.50
N GLY A 265 -8.65 12.98 -12.87
CA GLY A 265 -7.27 12.81 -13.34
C GLY A 265 -6.37 12.15 -12.29
N LEU A 266 -6.46 12.60 -11.03
CA LEU A 266 -5.73 11.98 -9.93
C LEU A 266 -6.14 10.51 -9.74
N MET A 267 -7.44 10.20 -9.78
CA MET A 267 -7.92 8.83 -9.66
C MET A 267 -7.36 7.94 -10.79
N ALA A 268 -7.35 8.44 -12.02
CA ALA A 268 -6.81 7.71 -13.17
C ALA A 268 -5.31 7.43 -13.01
N VAL A 269 -4.50 8.46 -12.75
CA VAL A 269 -3.04 8.33 -12.60
C VAL A 269 -2.66 7.47 -11.40
N ALA A 270 -3.30 7.70 -10.24
CA ALA A 270 -3.06 6.94 -9.03
C ALA A 270 -3.65 5.51 -9.06
N GLY A 271 -4.51 5.19 -10.03
CA GLY A 271 -5.22 3.91 -10.11
C GLY A 271 -6.14 3.70 -8.91
N TRP A 272 -6.95 4.71 -8.59
CA TRP A 272 -8.02 4.61 -7.59
C TRP A 272 -9.35 4.32 -8.27
N THR A 273 -10.02 3.29 -7.79
CA THR A 273 -11.33 2.85 -8.30
C THR A 273 -12.50 3.31 -7.43
N ARG A 274 -12.21 3.89 -6.26
CA ARG A 274 -13.21 4.31 -5.28
C ARG A 274 -12.97 5.74 -4.82
N PRO A 275 -14.02 6.58 -4.77
CA PRO A 275 -13.93 7.98 -4.34
C PRO A 275 -13.48 8.15 -2.88
N ASP A 276 -13.75 7.17 -2.00
CA ASP A 276 -13.34 7.22 -0.60
C ASP A 276 -11.81 7.32 -0.42
N MET A 277 -11.05 6.87 -1.41
CA MET A 277 -9.59 7.08 -1.43
C MET A 277 -9.23 8.56 -1.60
N LEU A 278 -10.06 9.31 -2.35
CA LEU A 278 -9.88 10.73 -2.61
C LEU A 278 -10.28 11.59 -1.40
N ILE A 279 -11.36 11.22 -0.71
CA ILE A 279 -11.91 11.97 0.44
C ILE A 279 -10.85 12.24 1.52
N ARG A 280 -9.87 11.35 1.67
CA ARG A 280 -8.75 11.54 2.62
C ARG A 280 -7.89 12.77 2.30
N TYR A 281 -7.83 13.16 1.03
CA TYR A 281 -6.98 14.25 0.54
C TYR A 281 -7.78 15.54 0.35
N THR A 282 -9.05 15.41 -0.01
CA THR A 282 -9.91 16.57 -0.30
C THR A 282 -10.43 17.24 0.96
N ARG A 283 -10.76 16.48 2.03
CA ARG A 283 -11.30 17.05 3.27
C ARG A 283 -10.40 18.08 3.94
N ALA A 284 -9.10 17.88 3.93
CA ALA A 284 -8.15 18.79 4.57
C ALA A 284 -8.00 20.13 3.82
N GLN A 285 -8.37 20.19 2.56
CA GLN A 285 -8.21 21.37 1.69
C GLN A 285 -9.53 21.82 1.05
N ALA A 286 -10.66 21.16 1.37
CA ALA A 286 -11.94 21.40 0.70
C ALA A 286 -12.39 22.84 0.79
N SER A 287 -12.30 23.46 1.96
CA SER A 287 -12.75 24.85 2.18
C SER A 287 -11.86 25.85 1.44
N GLN A 288 -10.54 25.66 1.48
CA GLN A 288 -9.60 26.56 0.79
C GLN A 288 -9.74 26.44 -0.73
N ARG A 289 -9.81 25.22 -1.27
CA ARG A 289 -10.03 24.99 -2.70
C ARG A 289 -11.36 25.52 -3.19
N ALA A 290 -12.43 25.34 -2.41
CA ALA A 290 -13.75 25.90 -2.76
C ALA A 290 -13.71 27.43 -2.80
N ALA A 291 -12.99 28.08 -1.89
CA ALA A 291 -12.81 29.52 -1.91
C ALA A 291 -12.01 30.01 -3.13
N GLU A 292 -10.89 29.34 -3.44
CA GLU A 292 -10.08 29.64 -4.63
C GLU A 292 -10.85 29.39 -5.94
N GLU A 293 -11.65 28.34 -5.99
CA GLU A 293 -12.49 28.01 -7.14
C GLU A 293 -13.64 29.01 -7.31
N ALA A 294 -14.30 29.41 -6.23
CA ALA A 294 -15.36 30.43 -6.25
C ALA A 294 -14.83 31.79 -6.74
N GLN A 295 -13.61 32.18 -6.31
CA GLN A 295 -12.97 33.38 -6.82
C GLN A 295 -12.66 33.30 -8.32
N ARG A 296 -12.13 32.14 -8.77
CA ARG A 296 -11.81 31.92 -10.18
C ARG A 296 -13.05 31.90 -11.08
N LEU A 297 -14.14 31.32 -10.59
CA LEU A 297 -15.41 31.24 -11.35
C LEU A 297 -16.15 32.57 -11.41
N ASN A 298 -15.81 33.52 -10.53
CA ASN A 298 -16.42 34.87 -10.49
C ASN A 298 -17.93 34.89 -10.71
N LEU A 299 -18.67 34.04 -9.98
CA LEU A 299 -20.10 33.80 -10.17
C LEU A 299 -21.00 35.06 -9.97
N GLY A 300 -20.40 36.18 -9.58
CA GLY A 300 -21.09 37.48 -9.46
C GLY A 300 -21.07 38.35 -10.73
N GLU A 301 -20.33 37.96 -11.76
CA GLU A 301 -20.38 38.63 -13.07
C GLU A 301 -21.56 38.10 -13.86
N LEU A 302 -22.54 39.01 -14.15
CA LEU A 302 -23.72 38.74 -14.95
C LEU A 302 -23.56 39.34 -16.35
#